data_b8b5912503d2acf0ce3298057c57f4b9
#
_entry.id   b8b5912503d2acf0ce3298057c57f4b9
#
_cell.length_a   1.000
_cell.length_b   1.000
_cell.length_c   1.000
_cell.angle_alpha   90.00
_cell.angle_beta   90.00
_cell.angle_gamma   90.00
#
_symmetry.space_group_name_H-M   'P 1'
#
loop_
_entity.id
_entity.type
_entity.pdbx_description
1 polymer ?
#
loop_
_entity_poly.entity_id
_entity_poly.type
_entity_poly.pdbx_seq_one_letter_code
_entity_poly.pdbx_strand_id
1 'polypeptide(L)'
;SEKLYSAKYQKFMPSTIFTQNIDEIKNFFKNHRKVILKPIHSYSGNDIHLLDKLNLKFIQKFIKKHDHIMCQKYLHKISKGDKRVFLINGKVCGAISRVPKKGSFLSNMSKGAKPINIELTKIEKKISILIAKDLKKENIYFAGIDFIDQKLNGDINVTSPTGLKTLFDLSGINLAKVFWKELKA
;
A
#
# COMPACT_ATOMS: atom_id res chain seq x y z
N SER A 1 2.78 -4.59 -12.80
CA SER A 1 2.78 -4.81 -11.34
C SER A 1 2.15 -3.64 -10.62
N GLU A 2 1.33 -3.91 -9.62
CA GLU A 2 0.64 -2.92 -8.79
C GLU A 2 1.62 -1.97 -8.08
N LYS A 3 2.79 -2.47 -7.68
CA LYS A 3 3.85 -1.66 -7.06
C LYS A 3 4.55 -0.75 -8.06
N LEU A 4 4.86 -1.23 -9.27
CA LEU A 4 5.44 -0.38 -10.32
C LEU A 4 4.46 0.70 -10.79
N TYR A 5 3.17 0.39 -10.86
CA TYR A 5 2.15 1.38 -11.18
C TYR A 5 2.15 2.55 -10.19
N SER A 6 2.43 2.28 -8.92
CA SER A 6 2.51 3.32 -7.89
C SER A 6 3.64 4.34 -8.11
N ALA A 7 4.65 4.02 -8.94
CA ALA A 7 5.74 4.94 -9.26
C ALA A 7 5.24 6.25 -9.91
N LYS A 8 4.10 6.23 -10.61
CA LYS A 8 3.42 7.44 -11.11
C LYS A 8 3.11 8.45 -10.00
N TYR A 9 2.95 7.97 -8.77
CA TYR A 9 2.54 8.76 -7.61
C TYR A 9 3.66 8.89 -6.57
N GLN A 10 4.92 8.70 -6.99
CA GLN A 10 6.09 8.70 -6.09
C GLN A 10 6.18 9.94 -5.20
N LYS A 11 5.73 11.12 -5.68
CA LYS A 11 5.67 12.36 -4.90
C LYS A 11 4.79 12.28 -3.64
N PHE A 12 3.84 11.34 -3.60
CA PHE A 12 2.98 11.11 -2.45
C PHE A 12 3.45 9.95 -1.56
N MET A 13 4.48 9.23 -2.00
CA MET A 13 5.07 8.12 -1.26
C MET A 13 6.14 8.59 -0.27
N PRO A 14 6.52 7.80 0.72
CA PRO A 14 7.80 8.00 1.41
C PRO A 14 8.94 7.83 0.41
N SER A 15 10.15 8.26 0.74
CA SER A 15 11.31 8.01 -0.10
C SER A 15 11.34 6.55 -0.53
N THR A 16 11.41 6.31 -1.84
CA THR A 16 11.28 4.98 -2.45
C THR A 16 12.18 4.89 -3.67
N ILE A 17 12.88 3.76 -3.81
CA ILE A 17 13.58 3.38 -5.05
C ILE A 17 13.09 2.00 -5.51
N PHE A 18 13.14 1.79 -6.82
CA PHE A 18 12.90 0.51 -7.48
C PHE A 18 14.19 0.06 -8.11
N THR A 19 14.77 -1.03 -7.65
CA THR A 19 16.12 -1.41 -8.07
C THR A 19 16.42 -2.89 -7.83
N GLN A 20 17.43 -3.39 -8.51
CA GLN A 20 18.14 -4.65 -8.21
C GLN A 20 19.62 -4.40 -7.86
N ASN A 21 20.04 -3.14 -7.81
CA ASN A 21 21.42 -2.76 -7.53
C ASN A 21 21.67 -2.68 -6.02
N ILE A 22 22.61 -3.49 -5.53
CA ILE A 22 22.95 -3.58 -4.10
C ILE A 22 23.52 -2.27 -3.56
N ASP A 23 24.33 -1.57 -4.36
CA ASP A 23 24.95 -0.32 -3.91
C ASP A 23 23.92 0.81 -3.78
N GLU A 24 22.91 0.84 -4.64
CA GLU A 24 21.77 1.75 -4.47
C GLU A 24 21.00 1.49 -3.17
N ILE A 25 20.72 0.21 -2.86
CA ILE A 25 20.05 -0.17 -1.59
C ILE A 25 20.92 0.19 -0.40
N LYS A 26 22.24 -0.07 -0.47
CA LYS A 26 23.20 0.28 0.58
C LYS A 26 23.22 1.79 0.84
N ASN A 27 23.27 2.60 -0.22
CA ASN A 27 23.24 4.06 -0.10
C ASN A 27 21.90 4.56 0.43
N PHE A 28 20.78 3.99 -0.04
CA PHE A 28 19.47 4.30 0.45
C PHE A 28 19.33 3.97 1.94
N PHE A 29 19.84 2.81 2.38
CA PHE A 29 19.86 2.43 3.80
C PHE A 29 20.70 3.39 4.64
N LYS A 30 21.89 3.81 4.17
CA LYS A 30 22.73 4.78 4.88
C LYS A 30 21.98 6.09 5.15
N ASN A 31 21.17 6.55 4.18
CA ASN A 31 20.42 7.79 4.28
C ASN A 31 19.20 7.69 5.20
N HIS A 32 18.57 6.51 5.29
CA HIS A 32 17.31 6.33 5.99
C HIS A 32 17.39 5.48 7.25
N ARG A 33 18.50 4.72 7.44
CA ARG A 33 18.79 3.85 8.61
C ARG A 33 17.80 2.70 8.84
N LYS A 34 16.56 2.83 8.35
CA LYS A 34 15.52 1.82 8.49
C LYS A 34 14.64 1.83 7.25
N VAL A 35 14.62 0.71 6.53
CA VAL A 35 13.93 0.60 5.25
C VAL A 35 13.14 -0.70 5.15
N ILE A 36 12.13 -0.70 4.28
CA ILE A 36 11.35 -1.88 3.94
C ILE A 36 11.77 -2.34 2.54
N LEU A 37 12.07 -3.62 2.40
CA LEU A 37 12.26 -4.28 1.12
C LEU A 37 10.96 -5.02 0.76
N LYS A 38 10.43 -4.77 -0.42
CA LYS A 38 9.21 -5.38 -0.95
C LYS A 38 9.49 -5.96 -2.34
N PRO A 39 9.24 -7.25 -2.57
CA PRO A 39 9.30 -7.77 -3.95
C PRO A 39 8.26 -7.10 -4.84
N ILE A 40 8.61 -6.81 -6.08
CA ILE A 40 7.68 -6.13 -7.00
C ILE A 40 6.46 -7.00 -7.34
N HIS A 41 6.66 -8.31 -7.42
CA HIS A 41 5.64 -9.29 -7.82
C HIS A 41 5.06 -10.08 -6.63
N SER A 42 5.04 -9.51 -5.43
CA SER A 42 4.41 -10.14 -4.26
C SER A 42 3.07 -9.48 -3.89
N TYR A 43 2.24 -10.24 -3.19
CA TYR A 43 0.91 -9.83 -2.71
C TYR A 43 0.71 -10.24 -1.24
N SER A 44 -0.31 -9.71 -0.60
CA SER A 44 -0.72 -10.04 0.80
C SER A 44 0.37 -9.86 1.85
N GLY A 45 1.35 -8.98 1.62
CA GLY A 45 2.45 -8.75 2.55
C GLY A 45 3.48 -9.89 2.61
N ASN A 46 3.48 -10.78 1.61
CA ASN A 46 4.46 -11.87 1.55
C ASN A 46 5.84 -11.31 1.20
N ASP A 47 6.86 -11.87 1.84
CA ASP A 47 8.27 -11.50 1.65
C ASP A 47 8.58 -9.99 1.83
N ILE A 48 7.76 -9.27 2.60
CA ILE A 48 8.11 -7.90 3.03
C ILE A 48 9.10 -8.01 4.18
N HIS A 49 10.26 -7.37 4.03
CA HIS A 49 11.33 -7.43 5.01
C HIS A 49 11.72 -6.05 5.54
N LEU A 50 11.79 -5.93 6.87
CA LEU A 50 12.32 -4.75 7.54
C LEU A 50 13.84 -4.88 7.66
N LEU A 51 14.57 -3.96 7.05
CA LEU A 51 16.02 -3.85 7.17
C LEU A 51 16.33 -2.73 8.16
N ASP A 52 16.70 -3.08 9.39
CA ASP A 52 17.12 -2.17 10.46
C ASP A 52 18.62 -2.22 10.72
N LYS A 53 19.30 -3.23 10.17
CA LYS A 53 20.76 -3.36 10.12
C LYS A 53 21.18 -3.74 8.70
N LEU A 54 22.27 -3.14 8.21
CA LEU A 54 22.78 -3.45 6.89
C LEU A 54 23.33 -4.89 6.85
N ASN A 55 22.72 -5.72 6.02
CA ASN A 55 23.14 -7.10 5.79
C ASN A 55 23.23 -7.37 4.29
N LEU A 56 24.43 -7.20 3.72
CA LEU A 56 24.64 -7.34 2.29
C LEU A 56 24.39 -8.76 1.79
N LYS A 57 24.74 -9.79 2.56
CA LYS A 57 24.48 -11.20 2.19
C LYS A 57 22.98 -11.48 2.08
N PHE A 58 22.19 -10.91 3.01
CA PHE A 58 20.74 -11.00 2.95
C PHE A 58 20.18 -10.28 1.72
N ILE A 59 20.63 -9.04 1.47
CA ILE A 59 20.17 -8.24 0.33
C ILE A 59 20.47 -8.96 -0.99
N GLN A 60 21.68 -9.54 -1.15
CA GLN A 60 22.03 -10.34 -2.33
C GLN A 60 21.09 -11.52 -2.54
N LYS A 61 20.83 -12.30 -1.48
CA LYS A 61 19.89 -13.43 -1.55
C LYS A 61 18.47 -12.97 -1.87
N PHE A 62 18.05 -11.84 -1.32
CA PHE A 62 16.72 -11.27 -1.54
C PHE A 62 16.54 -10.83 -2.99
N ILE A 63 17.52 -10.12 -3.56
CA ILE A 63 17.51 -9.72 -4.98
C ILE A 63 17.56 -10.97 -5.88
N LYS A 64 18.45 -11.95 -5.60
CA LYS A 64 18.52 -13.19 -6.39
C LYS A 64 17.18 -13.94 -6.42
N LYS A 65 16.41 -13.88 -5.33
CA LYS A 65 15.08 -14.52 -5.24
C LYS A 65 13.98 -13.74 -5.96
N HIS A 66 14.04 -12.42 -5.92
CA HIS A 66 12.90 -11.56 -6.29
C HIS A 66 13.16 -10.63 -7.47
N ASP A 67 14.40 -10.62 -8.00
CA ASP A 67 14.84 -9.73 -9.05
C ASP A 67 14.72 -8.26 -8.63
N HIS A 68 13.90 -7.48 -9.29
CA HIS A 68 13.65 -6.09 -8.92
C HIS A 68 12.81 -5.97 -7.64
N ILE A 69 13.21 -5.06 -6.77
CA ILE A 69 12.52 -4.79 -5.51
C ILE A 69 12.18 -3.31 -5.35
N MET A 70 11.17 -3.04 -4.57
CA MET A 70 10.90 -1.72 -4.02
C MET A 70 11.62 -1.62 -2.68
N CYS A 71 12.55 -0.67 -2.55
CA CYS A 71 13.17 -0.29 -1.28
C CYS A 71 12.59 1.06 -0.83
N GLN A 72 11.97 1.09 0.35
CA GLN A 72 11.19 2.22 0.82
C GLN A 72 11.56 2.60 2.25
N LYS A 73 11.63 3.91 2.55
CA LYS A 73 11.82 4.41 3.92
C LYS A 73 10.76 3.84 4.84
N TYR A 74 11.18 3.27 5.98
CA TYR A 74 10.25 2.78 7.01
C TYR A 74 9.48 3.93 7.65
N LEU A 75 8.18 3.75 7.76
CA LEU A 75 7.28 4.69 8.44
C LEU A 75 6.88 4.13 9.81
N HIS A 76 7.39 4.72 10.88
CA HIS A 76 7.13 4.27 12.25
C HIS A 76 5.63 4.28 12.61
N LYS A 77 4.86 5.19 12.00
CA LYS A 77 3.41 5.30 12.25
C LYS A 77 2.60 4.11 11.74
N ILE A 78 3.22 3.13 11.05
CA ILE A 78 2.57 1.85 10.72
C ILE A 78 2.03 1.15 11.98
N SER A 79 2.64 1.35 13.13
CA SER A 79 2.15 0.81 14.42
C SER A 79 0.72 1.29 14.78
N LYS A 80 0.30 2.44 14.23
CA LYS A 80 -1.06 2.98 14.35
C LYS A 80 -2.02 2.47 13.27
N GLY A 81 -1.51 1.65 12.35
CA GLY A 81 -2.23 1.09 11.22
C GLY A 81 -1.92 1.77 9.89
N ASP A 82 -2.23 1.05 8.83
CA ASP A 82 -2.38 1.61 7.50
C ASP A 82 -3.87 1.84 7.20
N LYS A 83 -4.15 2.65 6.20
CA LYS A 83 -5.53 2.93 5.77
C LYS A 83 -5.74 2.38 4.36
N ARG A 84 -6.65 1.42 4.19
CA ARG A 84 -7.13 0.96 2.90
C ARG A 84 -8.28 1.84 2.45
N VAL A 85 -8.12 2.51 1.32
CA VAL A 85 -9.16 3.32 0.68
C VAL A 85 -9.70 2.60 -0.54
N PHE A 86 -11.02 2.55 -0.68
CA PHE A 86 -11.69 1.90 -1.81
C PHE A 86 -12.13 2.92 -2.85
N LEU A 87 -11.74 2.68 -4.10
CA LEU A 87 -12.02 3.54 -5.25
C LEU A 87 -12.90 2.77 -6.24
N ILE A 88 -14.03 3.35 -6.66
CA ILE A 88 -14.93 2.77 -7.65
C ILE A 88 -15.31 3.87 -8.65
N ASN A 89 -15.16 3.58 -9.95
CA ASN A 89 -15.53 4.47 -11.04
C ASN A 89 -15.07 5.92 -10.85
N GLY A 90 -13.81 6.13 -10.43
CA GLY A 90 -13.25 7.46 -10.23
C GLY A 90 -13.68 8.15 -8.93
N LYS A 91 -14.37 7.47 -8.02
CA LYS A 91 -14.88 8.01 -6.74
C LYS A 91 -14.22 7.31 -5.55
N VAL A 92 -14.07 8.05 -4.45
CA VAL A 92 -13.66 7.49 -3.14
C VAL A 92 -14.92 7.01 -2.43
N CYS A 93 -15.01 5.69 -2.19
CA CYS A 93 -16.25 5.06 -1.73
C CYS A 93 -16.21 4.58 -0.27
N GLY A 94 -15.06 4.59 0.37
CA GLY A 94 -14.91 4.21 1.78
C GLY A 94 -13.47 3.95 2.15
N ALA A 95 -13.20 3.81 3.45
CA ALA A 95 -11.89 3.48 3.96
C ALA A 95 -11.96 2.73 5.28
N ILE A 96 -10.98 1.87 5.55
CA ILE A 96 -10.75 1.22 6.82
C ILE A 96 -9.30 1.42 7.25
N SER A 97 -9.02 1.43 8.53
CA SER A 97 -7.65 1.27 9.04
C SER A 97 -7.42 -0.17 9.48
N ARG A 98 -6.22 -0.68 9.21
CA ARG A 98 -5.78 -2.03 9.58
C ARG A 98 -4.61 -1.90 10.54
N VAL A 99 -4.87 -2.10 11.82
CA VAL A 99 -3.88 -1.94 12.89
C VAL A 99 -3.12 -3.24 13.08
N PRO A 100 -1.78 -3.26 12.87
CA PRO A 100 -0.97 -4.45 13.07
C PRO A 100 -1.06 -4.99 14.50
N LYS A 101 -0.80 -6.28 14.69
CA LYS A 101 -0.55 -6.84 16.02
C LYS A 101 0.65 -6.14 16.67
N LYS A 102 0.64 -6.06 18.00
CA LYS A 102 1.77 -5.52 18.79
C LYS A 102 3.08 -6.22 18.36
N GLY A 103 4.09 -5.44 18.04
CA GLY A 103 5.40 -5.93 17.57
C GLY A 103 5.47 -6.28 16.07
N SER A 104 4.36 -6.20 15.33
CA SER A 104 4.35 -6.38 13.88
C SER A 104 4.31 -5.05 13.13
N PHE A 105 4.85 -5.04 11.92
CA PHE A 105 4.70 -3.94 10.95
C PHE A 105 3.83 -4.35 9.74
N LEU A 106 3.28 -5.56 9.74
CA LEU A 106 2.41 -6.06 8.68
C LEU A 106 0.95 -5.76 9.04
N SER A 107 0.31 -4.93 8.25
CA SER A 107 -1.09 -4.48 8.43
C SER A 107 -2.11 -5.31 7.66
N ASN A 108 -1.68 -6.40 7.00
CA ASN A 108 -2.59 -7.28 6.29
C ASN A 108 -3.50 -8.04 7.27
N MET A 109 -4.81 -8.06 7.02
CA MET A 109 -5.77 -8.79 7.86
C MET A 109 -5.47 -10.29 7.93
N SER A 110 -4.98 -10.89 6.83
CA SER A 110 -4.49 -12.28 6.81
C SER A 110 -3.30 -12.53 7.75
N LYS A 111 -2.58 -11.50 8.15
CA LYS A 111 -1.51 -11.54 9.15
C LYS A 111 -1.99 -11.13 10.56
N GLY A 112 -3.32 -10.99 10.72
CA GLY A 112 -3.97 -10.74 12.00
C GLY A 112 -4.04 -9.28 12.42
N ALA A 113 -3.96 -8.34 11.50
CA ALA A 113 -4.27 -6.94 11.78
C ALA A 113 -5.75 -6.77 12.11
N LYS A 114 -6.04 -5.83 13.03
CA LYS A 114 -7.40 -5.49 13.43
C LYS A 114 -7.93 -4.34 12.58
N PRO A 115 -9.07 -4.51 11.88
CA PRO A 115 -9.69 -3.43 11.16
C PRO A 115 -10.47 -2.52 12.10
N ILE A 116 -10.42 -1.20 11.84
CA ILE A 116 -11.21 -0.20 12.53
C ILE A 116 -11.80 0.79 11.53
N ASN A 117 -12.95 1.35 11.86
CA ASN A 117 -13.54 2.43 11.08
C ASN A 117 -12.73 3.71 11.25
N ILE A 118 -12.50 4.45 10.15
CA ILE A 118 -11.73 5.70 10.18
C ILE A 118 -12.25 6.71 9.15
N GLU A 119 -11.86 7.94 9.37
CA GLU A 119 -11.97 8.99 8.36
C GLU A 119 -10.61 9.30 7.72
N LEU A 120 -10.66 9.67 6.46
CA LEU A 120 -9.48 10.15 5.73
C LEU A 120 -9.17 11.59 6.11
N THR A 121 -7.90 11.90 6.28
CA THR A 121 -7.45 13.30 6.37
C THR A 121 -7.71 14.04 5.06
N LYS A 122 -7.71 15.36 5.11
CA LYS A 122 -7.86 16.22 3.90
C LYS A 122 -6.83 15.87 2.82
N ILE A 123 -5.59 15.55 3.24
CA ILE A 123 -4.48 15.18 2.33
C ILE A 123 -4.75 13.83 1.69
N GLU A 124 -5.06 12.79 2.49
CA GLU A 124 -5.36 11.45 1.99
C GLU A 124 -6.55 11.47 1.03
N LYS A 125 -7.61 12.22 1.36
CA LYS A 125 -8.79 12.39 0.52
C LYS A 125 -8.44 13.05 -0.82
N LYS A 126 -7.62 14.12 -0.81
CA LYS A 126 -7.16 14.81 -2.03
C LYS A 126 -6.35 13.88 -2.94
N ILE A 127 -5.40 13.13 -2.37
CA ILE A 127 -4.59 12.16 -3.12
C ILE A 127 -5.47 11.03 -3.67
N SER A 128 -6.39 10.50 -2.87
CA SER A 128 -7.31 9.44 -3.29
C SER A 128 -8.20 9.86 -4.45
N ILE A 129 -8.73 11.09 -4.43
CA ILE A 129 -9.55 11.64 -5.53
C ILE A 129 -8.72 11.76 -6.81
N LEU A 130 -7.46 12.23 -6.71
CA LEU A 130 -6.57 12.35 -7.87
C LEU A 130 -6.34 10.96 -8.48
N ILE A 131 -5.92 9.98 -7.68
CA ILE A 131 -5.65 8.61 -8.14
C ILE A 131 -6.93 7.98 -8.73
N ALA A 132 -8.09 8.15 -8.08
CA ALA A 132 -9.36 7.62 -8.56
C ALA A 132 -9.71 8.14 -9.96
N LYS A 133 -9.52 9.46 -10.21
CA LYS A 133 -9.74 10.07 -11.53
C LYS A 133 -8.79 9.52 -12.59
N ASP A 134 -7.52 9.33 -12.25
CA ASP A 134 -6.53 8.78 -13.19
C ASP A 134 -6.83 7.32 -13.54
N LEU A 135 -7.17 6.51 -12.54
CA LEU A 135 -7.58 5.12 -12.75
C LEU A 135 -8.82 5.01 -13.65
N LYS A 136 -9.81 5.91 -13.47
CA LYS A 136 -10.99 5.95 -14.35
C LYS A 136 -10.62 6.24 -15.80
N LYS A 137 -9.68 7.17 -16.06
CA LYS A 137 -9.20 7.46 -17.44
C LYS A 137 -8.51 6.24 -18.07
N GLU A 138 -7.92 5.37 -17.26
CA GLU A 138 -7.29 4.11 -17.70
C GLU A 138 -8.25 2.92 -17.71
N ASN A 139 -9.56 3.16 -17.59
CA ASN A 139 -10.60 2.12 -17.52
C ASN A 139 -10.43 1.13 -16.36
N ILE A 140 -9.75 1.54 -15.29
CA ILE A 140 -9.62 0.76 -14.05
C ILE A 140 -10.77 1.16 -13.14
N TYR A 141 -11.77 0.28 -13.09
CA TYR A 141 -13.05 0.56 -12.47
C TYR A 141 -13.04 0.42 -10.94
N PHE A 142 -12.27 -0.55 -10.41
CA PHE A 142 -12.21 -0.82 -8.98
C PHE A 142 -10.77 -0.95 -8.50
N ALA A 143 -10.43 -0.23 -7.45
CA ALA A 143 -9.09 -0.28 -6.86
C ALA A 143 -9.11 -0.08 -5.35
N GLY A 144 -8.04 -0.54 -4.70
CA GLY A 144 -7.70 -0.21 -3.32
C GLY A 144 -6.34 0.45 -3.24
N ILE A 145 -6.23 1.55 -2.51
CA ILE A 145 -4.95 2.22 -2.24
C ILE A 145 -4.69 2.29 -0.75
N ASP A 146 -3.41 2.20 -0.38
CA ASP A 146 -3.02 2.10 1.02
C ASP A 146 -2.19 3.30 1.45
N PHE A 147 -2.51 3.89 2.62
CA PHE A 147 -1.77 5.00 3.23
C PHE A 147 -1.19 4.61 4.58
N ILE A 148 0.03 5.08 4.85
CA ILE A 148 0.62 5.14 6.18
C ILE A 148 1.01 6.59 6.44
N ASP A 149 0.51 7.19 7.53
CA ASP A 149 0.85 8.58 7.90
C ASP A 149 0.73 9.56 6.73
N GLN A 150 -0.41 9.55 6.04
CA GLN A 150 -0.70 10.41 4.88
C GLN A 150 0.20 10.19 3.66
N LYS A 151 1.06 9.16 3.69
CA LYS A 151 1.91 8.76 2.56
C LYS A 151 1.34 7.50 1.91
N LEU A 152 1.28 7.51 0.58
CA LEU A 152 0.89 6.34 -0.20
C LEU A 152 1.91 5.22 0.03
N ASN A 153 1.44 4.04 0.43
CA ASN A 153 2.32 2.93 0.83
C ASN A 153 2.97 2.19 -0.35
N GLY A 154 2.62 2.57 -1.59
CA GLY A 154 3.21 2.00 -2.80
C GLY A 154 2.51 0.76 -3.32
N ASP A 155 1.34 0.41 -2.81
CA ASP A 155 0.47 -0.62 -3.39
C ASP A 155 -0.82 0.04 -3.91
N ILE A 156 -1.06 -0.08 -5.21
CA ILE A 156 -2.33 0.29 -5.85
C ILE A 156 -2.96 -1.00 -6.35
N ASN A 157 -3.85 -1.56 -5.55
CA ASN A 157 -4.46 -2.85 -5.80
C ASN A 157 -5.58 -2.71 -6.84
N VAL A 158 -5.31 -3.12 -8.06
CA VAL A 158 -6.26 -3.03 -9.19
C VAL A 158 -6.81 -4.37 -9.63
N THR A 159 -6.28 -5.48 -9.08
CA THR A 159 -6.71 -6.84 -9.45
C THR A 159 -7.74 -7.40 -8.48
N SER A 160 -7.46 -7.35 -7.17
CA SER A 160 -8.31 -7.96 -6.14
C SER A 160 -8.28 -7.16 -4.83
N PRO A 161 -8.81 -5.93 -4.80
CA PRO A 161 -8.89 -5.18 -3.54
C PRO A 161 -9.78 -5.91 -2.53
N THR A 162 -9.20 -6.34 -1.41
CA THR A 162 -9.92 -7.03 -0.32
C THR A 162 -10.39 -6.08 0.76
N GLY A 163 -11.39 -6.50 1.56
CA GLY A 163 -11.88 -5.74 2.72
C GLY A 163 -13.28 -5.14 2.56
N LEU A 164 -14.02 -5.49 1.49
CA LEU A 164 -15.36 -4.98 1.24
C LEU A 164 -16.33 -5.36 2.37
N LYS A 165 -16.32 -6.65 2.74
CA LYS A 165 -17.13 -7.14 3.87
C LYS A 165 -16.76 -6.44 5.17
N THR A 166 -15.47 -6.27 5.42
CA THR A 166 -14.96 -5.58 6.62
C THR A 166 -15.45 -4.13 6.68
N LEU A 167 -15.43 -3.39 5.57
CA LEU A 167 -15.97 -2.04 5.54
C LEU A 167 -17.47 -2.05 5.85
N PHE A 168 -18.22 -2.98 5.25
CA PHE A 168 -19.66 -3.12 5.52
C PHE A 168 -19.94 -3.38 7.00
N ASP A 169 -19.24 -4.33 7.60
CA ASP A 169 -19.41 -4.68 9.02
C ASP A 169 -19.09 -3.50 9.96
N LEU A 170 -18.14 -2.63 9.59
CA LEU A 170 -17.70 -1.49 10.40
C LEU A 170 -18.50 -0.20 10.19
N SER A 171 -19.06 0.01 9.01
CA SER A 171 -19.65 1.31 8.62
C SER A 171 -21.02 1.23 7.98
N GLY A 172 -21.52 0.03 7.66
CA GLY A 172 -22.75 -0.17 6.89
C GLY A 172 -22.61 0.14 5.39
N ILE A 173 -21.44 0.57 4.91
CA ILE A 173 -21.23 0.89 3.50
C ILE A 173 -21.10 -0.39 2.68
N ASN A 174 -22.08 -0.69 1.85
CA ASN A 174 -22.08 -1.84 0.95
C ASN A 174 -21.41 -1.50 -0.38
N LEU A 175 -20.09 -1.75 -0.49
CA LEU A 175 -19.34 -1.47 -1.70
C LEU A 175 -19.76 -2.32 -2.91
N ALA A 176 -20.26 -3.54 -2.70
CA ALA A 176 -20.78 -4.34 -3.80
C ALA A 176 -22.00 -3.67 -4.42
N LYS A 177 -22.93 -3.14 -3.60
CA LYS A 177 -24.08 -2.37 -4.08
C LYS A 177 -23.63 -1.10 -4.82
N VAL A 178 -22.64 -0.38 -4.28
CA VAL A 178 -22.05 0.80 -4.95
C VAL A 178 -21.45 0.42 -6.30
N PHE A 179 -20.66 -0.65 -6.35
CA PHE A 179 -20.01 -1.15 -7.56
C PHE A 179 -21.05 -1.42 -8.68
N TRP A 180 -22.08 -2.20 -8.38
CA TRP A 180 -23.10 -2.53 -9.39
C TRP A 180 -23.96 -1.34 -9.81
N LYS A 181 -24.22 -0.40 -8.90
CA LYS A 181 -24.93 0.84 -9.24
C LYS A 181 -24.10 1.71 -10.20
N GLU A 182 -22.81 1.88 -9.91
CA GLU A 182 -21.92 2.71 -10.75
C GLU A 182 -21.60 2.05 -12.11
N LEU A 183 -21.65 0.73 -12.20
CA LEU A 183 -21.41 0.00 -13.46
C LEU A 183 -22.58 0.15 -14.46
N LYS A 184 -23.79 0.40 -13.95
CA LYS A 184 -25.01 0.56 -14.76
C LYS A 184 -25.29 2.04 -15.14
N ALA A 185 -24.52 2.98 -14.59
CA ALA A 185 -24.64 4.40 -14.83
C ALA A 185 -23.68 4.85 -15.94
#